data_5ff75b2e7bdfc6a495457b21c37952a3
#
_entry.id   5ff75b2e7bdfc6a495457b21c37952a3
#
_cell.length_a   1.000
_cell.length_b   1.000
_cell.length_c   1.000
_cell.angle_alpha   90.00
_cell.angle_beta   90.00
_cell.angle_gamma   90.00
#
_symmetry.space_group_name_H-M   'P 1'
#
loop_
_entity.id
_entity.type
_entity.pdbx_description
1 polymer ?
#
loop_
_entity_poly.entity_id
_entity_poly.type
_entity_poly.pdbx_seq_one_letter_code
_entity_poly.pdbx_strand_id
1 'polypeptide(L)'
;ILREHRYSAFDITQNFDLNIMSWKQVKVYPSLLNDNNILFDESYFKDAEGNEVVRSFYEFVRDHLGYRLNLQSESTVEAKNGNLEYNLTITNTGFATVINPKEVYLVLVSGDGQVAKEIKLDVDPKTWIPSTNEEPNQVAKYVIKGSAAAGLSGTYKVGIWMPEKVADLKYNPAYAIKFAPTEKLTHWYDDAGKYAVNIFGEVTF
;
A
#
# COMPACT_ATOMS: atom_id res chain seq x y z
N ILE A 1 6.48 19.42 -9.58
CA ILE A 1 7.91 19.07 -9.69
C ILE A 1 8.19 17.70 -9.06
N LEU A 2 8.11 17.48 -7.72
CA LEU A 2 8.50 16.21 -7.09
C LEU A 2 7.76 15.01 -7.68
N ARG A 3 6.45 15.10 -7.86
CA ARG A 3 5.62 14.06 -8.48
C ARG A 3 5.90 13.90 -9.98
N GLU A 4 5.98 14.98 -10.74
CA GLU A 4 6.25 14.97 -12.19
C GLU A 4 7.59 14.30 -12.51
N HIS A 5 8.60 14.51 -11.67
CA HIS A 5 9.92 13.90 -11.82
C HIS A 5 10.07 12.58 -11.04
N ARG A 6 9.00 12.08 -10.42
CA ARG A 6 8.94 10.78 -9.73
C ARG A 6 10.03 10.60 -8.67
N TYR A 7 10.18 11.58 -7.80
CA TYR A 7 11.19 11.54 -6.73
C TYR A 7 10.90 10.39 -5.75
N SER A 8 11.91 9.57 -5.51
CA SER A 8 11.86 8.46 -4.53
C SER A 8 12.66 8.74 -3.27
N ALA A 9 13.57 9.72 -3.31
CA ALA A 9 14.41 10.11 -2.18
C ALA A 9 14.67 11.62 -2.20
N PHE A 10 14.96 12.16 -1.03
CA PHE A 10 15.30 13.58 -0.84
C PHE A 10 16.39 13.70 0.23
N ASP A 11 17.48 14.39 -0.08
CA ASP A 11 18.52 14.68 0.90
C ASP A 11 18.15 15.95 1.69
N ILE A 12 18.09 15.82 3.01
CA ILE A 12 17.74 16.89 3.93
C ILE A 12 18.95 17.57 4.58
N THR A 13 20.18 17.11 4.27
CA THR A 13 21.39 17.61 4.95
C THR A 13 21.76 19.02 4.54
N GLN A 14 21.45 19.41 3.30
CA GLN A 14 21.70 20.78 2.83
C GLN A 14 20.53 21.68 3.16
N ASN A 15 20.83 22.81 3.81
CA ASN A 15 19.90 23.90 4.09
C ASN A 15 18.68 23.47 4.94
N PHE A 16 18.92 22.58 5.91
CA PHE A 16 17.88 22.07 6.81
C PHE A 16 17.14 23.20 7.53
N ASP A 17 17.87 24.16 8.09
CA ASP A 17 17.29 25.22 8.92
C ASP A 17 16.40 26.18 8.11
N LEU A 18 16.74 26.46 6.86
CA LEU A 18 15.95 27.38 6.03
C LEU A 18 14.79 26.67 5.33
N ASN A 19 15.02 25.51 4.72
CA ASN A 19 14.01 24.84 3.90
C ASN A 19 13.16 23.86 4.72
N ILE A 20 13.78 22.87 5.36
CA ILE A 20 13.04 21.81 6.04
C ILE A 20 12.28 22.36 7.25
N MET A 21 12.89 23.26 8.02
CA MET A 21 12.22 23.88 9.16
C MET A 21 11.04 24.74 8.72
N SER A 22 11.15 25.47 7.59
CA SER A 22 10.00 26.20 7.05
C SER A 22 8.90 25.27 6.56
N TRP A 23 9.23 24.16 5.90
CA TRP A 23 8.26 23.16 5.46
C TRP A 23 7.48 22.52 6.61
N LYS A 24 8.08 22.37 7.78
CA LYS A 24 7.41 21.91 9.00
C LYS A 24 6.36 22.90 9.53
N GLN A 25 6.52 24.19 9.23
CA GLN A 25 5.57 25.23 9.65
C GLN A 25 4.39 25.39 8.66
N VAL A 26 4.59 25.06 7.39
CA VAL A 26 3.54 25.16 6.37
C VAL A 26 2.54 24.02 6.53
N LYS A 27 1.26 24.37 6.69
CA LYS A 27 0.17 23.38 6.78
C LYS A 27 -0.38 23.05 5.40
N VAL A 28 -0.71 21.78 5.21
CA VAL A 28 -1.30 21.23 3.99
C VAL A 28 -2.71 20.73 4.29
N TYR A 29 -3.64 21.08 3.43
CA TYR A 29 -5.05 20.72 3.53
C TYR A 29 -5.50 20.06 2.22
N PRO A 30 -6.50 19.17 2.25
CA PRO A 30 -7.06 18.56 1.03
C PRO A 30 -7.46 19.59 -0.03
N SER A 31 -8.08 20.72 0.37
CA SER A 31 -8.46 21.80 -0.54
C SER A 31 -7.26 22.38 -1.29
N LEU A 32 -6.17 22.66 -0.59
CA LEU A 32 -4.93 23.18 -1.20
C LEU A 32 -4.36 22.21 -2.25
N LEU A 33 -4.40 20.91 -1.97
CA LEU A 33 -3.93 19.87 -2.90
C LEU A 33 -4.83 19.78 -4.12
N ASN A 34 -6.15 19.79 -3.93
CA ASN A 34 -7.14 19.78 -5.02
C ASN A 34 -7.01 21.01 -5.93
N ASP A 35 -6.89 22.21 -5.37
CA ASP A 35 -6.71 23.46 -6.11
C ASP A 35 -5.44 23.47 -6.98
N ASN A 36 -4.44 22.67 -6.60
CA ASN A 36 -3.19 22.54 -7.32
C ASN A 36 -3.06 21.20 -8.10
N ASN A 37 -4.13 20.42 -8.24
CA ASN A 37 -4.14 19.12 -8.90
C ASN A 37 -3.06 18.15 -8.39
N ILE A 38 -2.80 18.16 -7.09
CA ILE A 38 -1.86 17.25 -6.45
C ILE A 38 -2.62 16.02 -5.97
N LEU A 39 -2.21 14.84 -6.45
CA LEU A 39 -2.84 13.59 -6.08
C LEU A 39 -2.52 13.19 -4.64
N PHE A 40 -3.51 12.76 -3.92
CA PHE A 40 -3.40 12.22 -2.57
C PHE A 40 -4.58 11.26 -2.30
N ASP A 41 -4.49 10.52 -1.22
CA ASP A 41 -5.61 9.73 -0.68
C ASP A 41 -6.18 10.49 0.53
N GLU A 42 -7.50 10.65 0.58
CA GLU A 42 -8.15 11.42 1.67
C GLU A 42 -7.92 10.81 3.06
N SER A 43 -7.71 9.48 3.15
CA SER A 43 -7.36 8.82 4.39
C SER A 43 -6.03 9.31 4.99
N TYR A 44 -5.16 9.93 4.18
CA TYR A 44 -3.92 10.53 4.67
C TYR A 44 -4.16 11.65 5.69
N PHE A 45 -5.28 12.33 5.57
CA PHE A 45 -5.67 13.43 6.48
C PHE A 45 -6.62 12.96 7.59
N LYS A 46 -6.69 11.65 7.85
CA LYS A 46 -7.48 11.07 8.94
C LYS A 46 -6.59 10.26 9.89
N ASP A 47 -6.97 10.21 11.16
CA ASP A 47 -6.40 9.27 12.13
C ASP A 47 -7.10 7.89 12.06
N ALA A 48 -6.74 6.99 12.97
CA ALA A 48 -7.33 5.65 13.04
C ALA A 48 -8.83 5.66 13.41
N GLU A 49 -9.29 6.70 14.07
CA GLU A 49 -10.67 6.93 14.48
C GLU A 49 -11.48 7.69 13.42
N GLY A 50 -10.83 8.09 12.30
CA GLY A 50 -11.46 8.82 11.19
C GLY A 50 -11.54 10.33 11.39
N ASN A 51 -10.94 10.90 12.45
CA ASN A 51 -10.90 12.34 12.67
C ASN A 51 -9.88 13.02 11.75
N GLU A 52 -10.13 14.27 11.39
CA GLU A 52 -9.21 15.04 10.57
C GLU A 52 -7.89 15.32 11.27
N VAL A 53 -6.79 15.10 10.58
CA VAL A 53 -5.42 15.38 11.04
C VAL A 53 -4.77 16.40 10.13
N VAL A 54 -4.25 17.47 10.74
CA VAL A 54 -3.50 18.50 10.02
C VAL A 54 -2.07 18.01 9.78
N ARG A 55 -1.62 18.05 8.53
CA ARG A 55 -0.27 17.69 8.10
C ARG A 55 0.55 18.92 7.74
N SER A 56 1.86 18.85 7.99
CA SER A 56 2.79 19.84 7.46
C SER A 56 3.20 19.48 6.02
N PHE A 57 3.70 20.46 5.28
CA PHE A 57 4.25 20.21 3.94
C PHE A 57 5.45 19.24 3.99
N TYR A 58 6.26 19.31 5.04
CA TYR A 58 7.34 18.35 5.26
C TYR A 58 6.82 16.90 5.40
N GLU A 59 5.78 16.68 6.23
CA GLU A 59 5.17 15.36 6.40
C GLU A 59 4.58 14.87 5.08
N PHE A 60 3.86 15.73 4.36
CA PHE A 60 3.29 15.38 3.07
C PHE A 60 4.37 14.93 2.08
N VAL A 61 5.45 15.69 1.92
CA VAL A 61 6.56 15.32 1.03
C VAL A 61 7.22 14.03 1.50
N ARG A 62 7.59 13.93 2.79
CA ARG A 62 8.23 12.74 3.36
C ARG A 62 7.42 11.47 3.12
N ASP A 63 6.11 11.53 3.35
CA ASP A 63 5.22 10.37 3.33
C ASP A 63 4.78 9.98 1.92
N HIS A 64 5.05 10.82 0.91
CA HIS A 64 4.75 10.55 -0.50
C HIS A 64 6.01 10.36 -1.36
N LEU A 65 7.22 10.49 -0.81
CA LEU A 65 8.45 10.13 -1.52
C LEU A 65 8.43 8.63 -1.84
N GLY A 66 8.80 8.30 -3.07
CA GLY A 66 8.68 6.92 -3.56
C GLY A 66 7.21 6.56 -3.82
N TYR A 67 6.85 5.33 -3.51
CA TYR A 67 5.48 4.82 -3.65
C TYR A 67 4.69 4.94 -2.34
N ARG A 68 3.38 5.11 -2.48
CA ARG A 68 2.40 5.04 -1.39
C ARG A 68 1.21 4.22 -1.89
N LEU A 69 1.27 2.91 -1.67
CA LEU A 69 0.25 1.97 -2.13
C LEU A 69 -0.95 1.96 -1.18
N ASN A 70 -2.13 2.05 -1.75
CA ASN A 70 -3.40 2.01 -1.02
C ASN A 70 -4.27 0.89 -1.60
N LEU A 71 -4.88 0.08 -0.73
CA LEU A 71 -5.92 -0.85 -1.10
C LEU A 71 -7.28 -0.13 -0.96
N GLN A 72 -8.01 -0.04 -2.06
CA GLN A 72 -9.27 0.69 -2.10
C GLN A 72 -10.39 -0.11 -1.44
N SER A 73 -11.38 0.59 -0.88
CA SER A 73 -12.48 0.02 -0.10
C SER A 73 -13.40 -0.92 -0.89
N GLU A 74 -13.45 -0.78 -2.22
CA GLU A 74 -14.17 -1.67 -3.13
C GLU A 74 -13.49 -3.03 -3.34
N SER A 75 -12.30 -3.24 -2.79
CA SER A 75 -11.60 -4.53 -2.86
C SER A 75 -12.37 -5.60 -2.08
N THR A 76 -12.53 -6.77 -2.69
CA THR A 76 -13.27 -7.90 -2.11
C THR A 76 -12.50 -9.20 -2.21
N VAL A 77 -12.76 -10.09 -1.26
CA VAL A 77 -12.36 -11.51 -1.27
C VAL A 77 -13.54 -12.36 -0.81
N GLU A 78 -13.75 -13.49 -1.48
CA GLU A 78 -14.84 -14.42 -1.17
C GLU A 78 -14.37 -15.86 -1.31
N ALA A 79 -14.83 -16.73 -0.43
CA ALA A 79 -14.70 -18.19 -0.60
C ALA A 79 -15.87 -18.71 -1.42
N LYS A 80 -15.60 -19.35 -2.56
CA LYS A 80 -16.63 -19.88 -3.44
C LYS A 80 -16.19 -21.20 -4.07
N ASN A 81 -16.99 -22.25 -3.86
CA ASN A 81 -16.72 -23.57 -4.42
C ASN A 81 -15.29 -24.10 -4.12
N GLY A 82 -14.76 -23.83 -2.89
CA GLY A 82 -13.42 -24.23 -2.49
C GLY A 82 -12.29 -23.35 -3.05
N ASN A 83 -12.61 -22.29 -3.79
CA ASN A 83 -11.68 -21.32 -4.30
C ASN A 83 -11.74 -20.01 -3.50
N LEU A 84 -10.63 -19.29 -3.47
CA LEU A 84 -10.59 -17.88 -3.11
C LEU A 84 -10.82 -17.05 -4.38
N GLU A 85 -11.95 -16.37 -4.47
CA GLU A 85 -12.20 -15.34 -5.49
C GLU A 85 -11.76 -13.99 -4.95
N TYR A 86 -11.10 -13.19 -5.77
CA TYR A 86 -10.61 -11.87 -5.37
C TYR A 86 -10.79 -10.82 -6.47
N ASN A 87 -11.08 -9.62 -6.03
CA ASN A 87 -11.16 -8.41 -6.86
C ASN A 87 -10.53 -7.27 -6.06
N LEU A 88 -9.28 -6.95 -6.35
CA LEU A 88 -8.49 -5.97 -5.62
C LEU A 88 -8.33 -4.72 -6.48
N THR A 89 -8.54 -3.56 -5.90
CA THR A 89 -8.24 -2.28 -6.53
C THR A 89 -7.13 -1.60 -5.73
N ILE A 90 -5.98 -1.41 -6.38
CA ILE A 90 -4.80 -0.77 -5.79
C ILE A 90 -4.57 0.56 -6.47
N THR A 91 -4.23 1.57 -5.68
CA THR A 91 -3.76 2.87 -6.16
C THR A 91 -2.39 3.18 -5.60
N ASN A 92 -1.67 4.07 -6.27
CA ASN A 92 -0.41 4.61 -5.78
C ASN A 92 -0.54 6.13 -5.72
N THR A 93 -0.56 6.68 -4.52
CA THR A 93 -0.61 8.14 -4.30
C THR A 93 0.75 8.75 -3.98
N GLY A 94 1.81 7.95 -3.97
CA GLY A 94 3.18 8.44 -3.85
C GLY A 94 3.66 9.21 -5.10
N PHE A 95 4.89 9.68 -5.08
CA PHE A 95 5.46 10.40 -6.21
C PHE A 95 6.06 9.47 -7.27
N ALA A 96 6.48 8.26 -6.90
CA ALA A 96 7.11 7.30 -7.80
C ALA A 96 6.44 5.93 -7.70
N THR A 97 6.88 4.99 -8.54
CA THR A 97 6.48 3.59 -8.48
C THR A 97 7.42 2.75 -7.62
N VAL A 98 7.08 1.49 -7.41
CA VAL A 98 7.97 0.49 -6.81
C VAL A 98 9.17 0.27 -7.73
N ILE A 99 10.37 0.56 -7.26
CA ILE A 99 11.61 0.50 -8.06
C ILE A 99 12.16 -0.93 -8.12
N ASN A 100 12.32 -1.56 -6.96
CA ASN A 100 12.84 -2.93 -6.88
C ASN A 100 11.75 -3.94 -7.27
N PRO A 101 12.11 -5.01 -8.01
CA PRO A 101 11.15 -6.06 -8.33
C PRO A 101 10.58 -6.69 -7.04
N LYS A 102 9.27 -6.74 -6.94
CA LYS A 102 8.55 -7.38 -5.83
C LYS A 102 7.58 -8.42 -6.37
N GLU A 103 7.46 -9.51 -5.68
CA GLU A 103 6.37 -10.46 -5.91
C GLU A 103 5.15 -10.05 -5.07
N VAL A 104 3.96 -10.38 -5.57
CA VAL A 104 2.71 -10.08 -4.87
C VAL A 104 1.99 -11.38 -4.59
N TYR A 105 1.61 -11.58 -3.34
CA TYR A 105 0.87 -12.76 -2.89
C TYR A 105 -0.41 -12.34 -2.16
N LEU A 106 -1.47 -13.13 -2.34
CA LEU A 106 -2.50 -13.25 -1.31
C LEU A 106 -2.05 -14.34 -0.34
N VAL A 107 -2.18 -14.07 0.95
CA VAL A 107 -1.89 -15.04 2.00
C VAL A 107 -3.13 -15.28 2.85
N LEU A 108 -3.33 -16.54 3.22
CA LEU A 108 -4.39 -16.99 4.12
C LEU A 108 -3.74 -17.29 5.47
N VAL A 109 -4.17 -16.57 6.50
CA VAL A 109 -3.66 -16.70 7.87
C VAL A 109 -4.75 -17.32 8.73
N SER A 110 -4.45 -18.46 9.35
CA SER A 110 -5.35 -19.19 10.25
C SER A 110 -5.51 -18.48 11.61
N GLY A 111 -6.51 -18.91 12.38
CA GLY A 111 -6.81 -18.32 13.69
C GLY A 111 -5.69 -18.46 14.73
N ASP A 112 -4.82 -19.46 14.58
CA ASP A 112 -3.62 -19.67 15.39
C ASP A 112 -2.39 -18.86 14.93
N GLY A 113 -2.58 -17.97 13.94
CA GLY A 113 -1.51 -17.07 13.47
C GLY A 113 -0.49 -17.74 12.54
N GLN A 114 -0.86 -18.83 11.85
CA GLN A 114 0.00 -19.46 10.86
C GLN A 114 -0.41 -19.10 9.43
N VAL A 115 0.56 -18.89 8.55
CA VAL A 115 0.28 -18.77 7.12
C VAL A 115 -0.03 -20.15 6.55
N ALA A 116 -1.30 -20.40 6.27
CA ALA A 116 -1.79 -21.68 5.73
C ALA A 116 -1.57 -21.77 4.21
N LYS A 117 -1.59 -20.65 3.49
CA LYS A 117 -1.43 -20.61 2.04
C LYS A 117 -0.85 -19.30 1.54
N GLU A 118 0.06 -19.41 0.55
CA GLU A 118 0.52 -18.32 -0.30
C GLU A 118 -0.03 -18.54 -1.72
N ILE A 119 -0.68 -17.53 -2.27
CA ILE A 119 -1.21 -17.52 -3.64
C ILE A 119 -0.50 -16.40 -4.39
N LYS A 120 0.43 -16.74 -5.27
CA LYS A 120 1.14 -15.77 -6.08
C LYS A 120 0.22 -15.15 -7.12
N LEU A 121 0.23 -13.81 -7.21
CA LEU A 121 -0.48 -13.07 -8.24
C LEU A 121 0.46 -12.76 -9.40
N ASP A 122 -0.04 -12.89 -10.62
CA ASP A 122 0.72 -12.57 -11.84
C ASP A 122 0.59 -11.09 -12.16
N VAL A 123 1.29 -10.26 -11.40
CA VAL A 123 1.30 -8.80 -11.54
C VAL A 123 2.70 -8.23 -11.31
N ASP A 124 3.00 -7.11 -11.94
CA ASP A 124 4.25 -6.37 -11.73
C ASP A 124 3.97 -5.02 -11.04
N PRO A 125 4.28 -4.87 -9.74
CA PRO A 125 4.08 -3.62 -9.02
C PRO A 125 4.85 -2.42 -9.57
N LYS A 126 5.86 -2.63 -10.38
CA LYS A 126 6.62 -1.56 -11.05
C LYS A 126 5.75 -0.78 -12.04
N THR A 127 4.67 -1.39 -12.53
CA THR A 127 3.69 -0.73 -13.41
C THR A 127 2.69 0.14 -12.66
N TRP A 128 2.64 0.05 -11.32
CA TRP A 128 1.69 0.81 -10.50
C TRP A 128 2.16 2.26 -10.31
N ILE A 129 2.09 3.03 -11.39
CA ILE A 129 2.45 4.46 -11.41
C ILE A 129 1.34 5.30 -10.77
N PRO A 130 1.64 6.47 -10.21
CA PRO A 130 0.64 7.33 -9.55
C PRO A 130 -0.46 7.84 -10.48
N SER A 131 -0.12 8.15 -11.73
CA SER A 131 -1.04 8.62 -12.76
C SER A 131 -0.50 8.27 -14.14
N THR A 132 -1.38 8.12 -15.14
CA THR A 132 -0.98 7.91 -16.53
C THR A 132 -0.64 9.23 -17.24
N ASN A 133 -0.03 9.15 -18.42
CA ASN A 133 0.23 10.35 -19.23
C ASN A 133 -1.07 10.93 -19.81
N GLU A 134 -2.07 10.07 -20.05
CA GLU A 134 -3.38 10.44 -20.55
C GLU A 134 -4.23 11.12 -19.48
N GLU A 135 -4.06 10.72 -18.22
CA GLU A 135 -4.80 11.24 -17.06
C GLU A 135 -3.84 11.67 -15.93
N PRO A 136 -3.05 12.72 -16.13
CA PRO A 136 -2.00 13.12 -15.19
C PRO A 136 -2.53 13.65 -13.84
N ASN A 137 -3.79 14.06 -13.81
CA ASN A 137 -4.47 14.62 -12.64
C ASN A 137 -5.46 13.64 -11.97
N GLN A 138 -5.42 12.36 -12.37
CA GLN A 138 -6.21 11.29 -11.74
C GLN A 138 -5.31 10.21 -11.20
N VAL A 139 -5.69 9.67 -10.04
CA VAL A 139 -4.99 8.52 -9.45
C VAL A 139 -5.29 7.30 -10.30
N ALA A 140 -4.25 6.67 -10.83
CA ALA A 140 -4.39 5.45 -11.61
C ALA A 140 -4.86 4.29 -10.72
N LYS A 141 -5.84 3.52 -11.19
CA LYS A 141 -6.39 2.34 -10.51
C LYS A 141 -5.91 1.06 -11.19
N TYR A 142 -5.39 0.14 -10.39
CA TYR A 142 -4.90 -1.17 -10.82
C TYR A 142 -5.81 -2.25 -10.27
N VAL A 143 -6.59 -2.87 -11.15
CA VAL A 143 -7.58 -3.89 -10.78
C VAL A 143 -6.98 -5.27 -11.02
N ILE A 144 -6.93 -6.09 -9.97
CA ILE A 144 -6.41 -7.46 -9.98
C ILE A 144 -7.56 -8.40 -9.62
N LYS A 145 -8.00 -9.19 -10.57
CA LYS A 145 -9.12 -10.15 -10.41
C LYS A 145 -8.66 -11.56 -10.69
N GLY A 146 -9.19 -12.50 -9.94
CA GLY A 146 -8.93 -13.90 -10.20
C GLY A 146 -9.60 -14.83 -9.22
N SER A 147 -9.33 -16.10 -9.43
CA SER A 147 -9.78 -17.21 -8.59
C SER A 147 -8.63 -18.19 -8.42
N ALA A 148 -8.41 -18.66 -7.21
CA ALA A 148 -7.36 -19.63 -6.90
C ALA A 148 -7.90 -20.72 -5.96
N ALA A 149 -7.57 -21.98 -6.25
CA ALA A 149 -7.95 -23.10 -5.38
C ALA A 149 -7.31 -22.90 -3.98
N ALA A 150 -8.13 -22.85 -2.95
CA ALA A 150 -7.64 -22.74 -1.57
C ALA A 150 -7.18 -24.11 -1.07
N GLY A 151 -8.00 -25.16 -1.24
CA GLY A 151 -7.74 -26.50 -0.69
C GLY A 151 -7.73 -26.51 0.84
N LEU A 152 -8.50 -25.60 1.45
CA LEU A 152 -8.57 -25.35 2.89
C LEU A 152 -10.02 -25.48 3.36
N SER A 153 -10.22 -25.64 4.67
CA SER A 153 -11.53 -25.58 5.34
C SER A 153 -11.39 -24.75 6.63
N GLY A 154 -12.45 -24.02 6.99
CA GLY A 154 -12.45 -23.12 8.14
C GLY A 154 -12.24 -21.66 7.77
N THR A 155 -12.02 -20.81 8.78
CA THR A 155 -11.95 -19.36 8.64
C THR A 155 -10.51 -18.88 8.62
N TYR A 156 -10.20 -17.98 7.68
CA TYR A 156 -8.86 -17.44 7.46
C TYR A 156 -8.93 -15.93 7.22
N LYS A 157 -8.02 -15.20 7.86
CA LYS A 157 -7.75 -13.82 7.47
C LYS A 157 -7.04 -13.79 6.12
N VAL A 158 -7.38 -12.82 5.29
CA VAL A 158 -6.79 -12.65 3.95
C VAL A 158 -5.99 -11.36 3.93
N GLY A 159 -4.77 -11.44 3.40
CA GLY A 159 -3.91 -10.27 3.27
C GLY A 159 -3.07 -10.26 2.01
N ILE A 160 -2.56 -9.08 1.68
CA ILE A 160 -1.57 -8.88 0.61
C ILE A 160 -0.18 -8.90 1.24
N TRP A 161 0.68 -9.74 0.70
CA TRP A 161 2.08 -9.82 1.07
C TRP A 161 2.96 -9.54 -0.13
N MET A 162 3.84 -8.55 0.00
CA MET A 162 4.76 -8.12 -1.06
C MET A 162 6.20 -8.20 -0.53
N PRO A 163 6.78 -9.41 -0.50
CA PRO A 163 8.14 -9.63 0.00
C PRO A 163 9.20 -9.17 -0.99
N GLU A 164 10.46 -9.25 -0.55
CA GLU A 164 11.59 -9.15 -1.47
C GLU A 164 11.61 -10.35 -2.41
N LYS A 165 12.00 -10.12 -3.67
CA LYS A 165 12.09 -11.17 -4.68
C LYS A 165 13.30 -12.09 -4.48
N VAL A 166 14.37 -11.57 -3.86
CA VAL A 166 15.58 -12.33 -3.56
C VAL A 166 15.26 -13.38 -2.50
N ALA A 167 15.59 -14.65 -2.78
CA ALA A 167 15.19 -15.80 -1.96
C ALA A 167 15.60 -15.66 -0.48
N ASP A 168 16.82 -15.23 -0.21
CA ASP A 168 17.36 -15.08 1.15
C ASP A 168 16.69 -13.97 1.95
N LEU A 169 16.02 -13.04 1.28
CA LEU A 169 15.32 -11.90 1.89
C LEU A 169 13.78 -12.04 1.85
N LYS A 170 13.27 -13.03 1.10
CA LYS A 170 11.83 -13.22 0.92
C LYS A 170 11.07 -13.26 2.25
N TYR A 171 11.57 -14.04 3.18
CA TYR A 171 10.96 -14.24 4.50
C TYR A 171 11.55 -13.32 5.58
N ASN A 172 12.02 -12.15 5.20
CA ASN A 172 12.42 -11.11 6.15
C ASN A 172 11.38 -9.98 6.12
N PRO A 173 10.58 -9.81 7.19
CA PRO A 173 9.46 -8.85 7.22
C PRO A 173 9.90 -7.40 7.06
N ALA A 174 11.16 -7.07 7.34
CA ALA A 174 11.70 -5.72 7.15
C ALA A 174 11.73 -5.28 5.68
N TYR A 175 11.74 -6.23 4.74
CA TYR A 175 11.75 -5.97 3.30
C TYR A 175 10.39 -6.10 2.63
N ALA A 176 9.36 -6.49 3.37
CA ALA A 176 7.99 -6.53 2.85
C ALA A 176 7.38 -5.13 2.77
N ILE A 177 6.66 -4.85 1.68
CA ILE A 177 5.99 -3.57 1.51
C ILE A 177 4.76 -3.49 2.42
N LYS A 178 4.68 -2.40 3.18
CA LYS A 178 3.49 -2.00 3.92
C LYS A 178 2.66 -1.06 3.06
N PHE A 179 1.37 -1.34 2.96
CA PHE A 179 0.41 -0.41 2.35
C PHE A 179 0.12 0.75 3.31
N ALA A 180 -0.33 1.86 2.75
CA ALA A 180 -0.85 2.95 3.56
C ALA A 180 -2.02 2.45 4.43
N PRO A 181 -2.07 2.84 5.72
CA PRO A 181 -3.14 2.40 6.60
C PRO A 181 -4.50 2.92 6.11
N THR A 182 -5.52 2.08 6.22
CA THR A 182 -6.93 2.42 6.01
C THR A 182 -7.74 1.82 7.15
N GLU A 183 -9.02 2.19 7.28
CA GLU A 183 -9.90 1.62 8.30
C GLU A 183 -10.03 0.08 8.24
N LYS A 184 -9.86 -0.50 7.04
CA LYS A 184 -10.01 -1.95 6.82
C LYS A 184 -8.69 -2.71 6.78
N LEU A 185 -7.55 -2.02 6.73
CA LEU A 185 -6.26 -2.64 6.53
C LEU A 185 -5.44 -2.65 7.82
N THR A 186 -5.07 -3.84 8.27
CA THR A 186 -4.23 -4.05 9.45
C THR A 186 -2.89 -4.67 9.07
N HIS A 187 -1.79 -4.12 9.58
CA HIS A 187 -0.48 -4.73 9.42
C HIS A 187 -0.33 -5.86 10.43
N TRP A 188 -0.07 -7.06 9.94
CA TRP A 188 0.13 -8.26 10.73
C TRP A 188 1.54 -8.82 10.52
N TYR A 189 2.11 -9.32 11.61
CA TYR A 189 3.40 -10.00 11.64
C TYR A 189 3.22 -11.37 12.28
N ASP A 190 3.87 -12.38 11.72
CA ASP A 190 3.90 -13.70 12.34
C ASP A 190 4.87 -13.76 13.52
N ASP A 191 4.62 -14.64 14.48
CA ASP A 191 5.47 -14.81 15.67
C ASP A 191 6.87 -15.35 15.31
N ALA A 192 7.00 -16.07 14.21
CA ALA A 192 8.27 -16.58 13.70
C ALA A 192 9.13 -15.50 13.02
N GLY A 193 8.60 -14.28 12.82
CA GLY A 193 9.31 -13.16 12.23
C GLY A 193 9.61 -13.33 10.73
N LYS A 194 8.78 -14.07 10.00
CA LYS A 194 8.96 -14.34 8.56
C LYS A 194 8.07 -13.48 7.67
N TYR A 195 6.91 -13.07 8.17
CA TYR A 195 5.90 -12.39 7.37
C TYR A 195 5.55 -11.02 7.94
N ALA A 196 5.37 -10.06 7.05
CA ALA A 196 4.68 -8.80 7.32
C ALA A 196 3.60 -8.63 6.26
N VAL A 197 2.35 -8.77 6.66
CA VAL A 197 1.20 -8.89 5.76
C VAL A 197 0.23 -7.75 5.99
N ASN A 198 -0.36 -7.25 4.92
CA ASN A 198 -1.41 -6.24 4.93
C ASN A 198 -2.76 -6.96 4.91
N ILE A 199 -3.32 -7.27 6.09
CA ILE A 199 -4.61 -7.96 6.25
C ILE A 199 -5.74 -6.99 5.94
N PHE A 200 -6.72 -7.41 5.13
CA PHE A 200 -7.83 -6.58 4.70
C PHE A 200 -9.19 -7.29 4.64
N GLY A 201 -9.24 -8.59 4.89
CA GLY A 201 -10.48 -9.36 4.85
C GLY A 201 -10.39 -10.69 5.58
N GLU A 202 -11.51 -11.40 5.59
CA GLU A 202 -11.65 -12.74 6.15
C GLU A 202 -12.57 -13.56 5.27
N VAL A 203 -12.29 -14.87 5.13
CA VAL A 203 -13.09 -15.82 4.37
C VAL A 203 -13.27 -17.12 5.13
N THR A 204 -14.37 -17.82 4.89
CA THR A 204 -14.65 -19.18 5.42
C THR A 204 -14.91 -20.14 4.26
N PHE A 205 -14.12 -21.22 4.19
CA PHE A 205 -14.25 -22.30 3.21
C PHE A 205 -15.02 -23.48 3.74
#